data_c9a901cbcbc75d7a74edff34d8a8a249
#
_entry.id   c9a901cbcbc75d7a74edff34d8a8a249
#
_cell.length_a   1.000
_cell.length_b   1.000
_cell.length_c   1.000
_cell.angle_alpha   90.00
_cell.angle_beta   90.00
_cell.angle_gamma   90.00
#
_symmetry.space_group_name_H-M   'P 1'
#
loop_
_entity.id
_entity.type
_entity.pdbx_description
1 polymer ?
#
loop_
_entity_poly.entity_id
_entity_poly.type
_entity_poly.pdbx_seq_one_letter_code
_entity_poly.pdbx_strand_id
1 'polypeptide(L)'
;EDLKRYIDLMALQKLNILQLHLTDDQGWRIEIKKYPKLTEVGSRSNHSRKSGDGWFYSQADIKEVVAYATSRHVTVVPEIEMPGHSGAAIRAYPELGCTGKPVEGWSAPLCVSKDSTFEYVTDVLDEVIALFPSPYIHVGADEVPAEHWRKCPRCTTNMERLAGEKLPDDVNPFRVKVDRKAGTAFHKDVGLLQGQFVRKVDKSLASKGRRMVGWDEIIESGLQRESRAVMMVWRSPHAIVGAVSQKRNLVISMFPDYYLDNGLSLKRTYDYEPVPAELSAEDEKYILGIQGNMWGEGTPSIRRVDMQSFPRLCAIAETGWSSRERRNFDDFSVRLSTFYRRLDLLGVHRKSE
;
A
#
# COMPACT_ATOMS: atom_id res chain seq x y z
N GLU A 1 18.46 -4.12 -12.26
CA GLU A 1 18.48 -3.25 -13.46
C GLU A 1 17.06 -2.76 -13.83
N ASP A 2 16.06 -3.65 -13.93
CA ASP A 2 14.69 -3.29 -14.35
C ASP A 2 14.07 -2.20 -13.46
N LEU A 3 14.28 -2.29 -12.14
CA LEU A 3 13.77 -1.29 -11.20
C LEU A 3 14.45 0.08 -11.39
N LYS A 4 15.77 0.12 -11.66
CA LYS A 4 16.47 1.36 -11.96
C LYS A 4 15.97 1.99 -13.27
N ARG A 5 15.77 1.17 -14.30
CA ARG A 5 15.15 1.61 -15.55
C ARG A 5 13.75 2.20 -15.32
N TYR A 6 12.94 1.57 -14.45
CA TYR A 6 11.62 2.09 -14.11
C TYR A 6 11.70 3.42 -13.38
N ILE A 7 12.67 3.59 -12.48
CA ILE A 7 12.96 4.88 -11.82
C ILE A 7 13.33 5.97 -12.83
N ASP A 8 14.12 5.65 -13.85
CA ASP A 8 14.43 6.60 -14.94
C ASP A 8 13.16 7.02 -15.70
N LEU A 9 12.26 6.07 -15.99
CA LEU A 9 10.99 6.36 -16.66
C LEU A 9 10.06 7.21 -15.79
N MET A 10 10.05 6.99 -14.47
CA MET A 10 9.34 7.84 -13.52
C MET A 10 9.91 9.27 -13.50
N ALA A 11 11.23 9.41 -13.44
CA ALA A 11 11.90 10.70 -13.43
C ALA A 11 11.60 11.51 -14.72
N LEU A 12 11.52 10.86 -15.88
CA LEU A 12 11.11 11.48 -17.15
C LEU A 12 9.68 12.05 -17.09
N GLN A 13 8.80 11.49 -16.26
CA GLN A 13 7.45 11.96 -16.01
C GLN A 13 7.35 12.91 -14.82
N LYS A 14 8.48 13.25 -14.17
CA LYS A 14 8.54 14.01 -12.92
C LYS A 14 7.79 13.34 -11.76
N LEU A 15 7.58 12.03 -11.83
CA LEU A 15 7.08 11.26 -10.69
C LEU A 15 8.20 11.15 -9.66
N ASN A 16 7.94 11.58 -8.44
CA ASN A 16 8.96 11.83 -7.42
C ASN A 16 8.88 10.89 -6.22
N ILE A 17 7.89 9.99 -6.17
CA ILE A 17 7.73 8.98 -5.13
C ILE A 17 7.55 7.61 -5.78
N LEU A 18 8.35 6.65 -5.36
CA LEU A 18 8.20 5.24 -5.69
C LEU A 18 7.83 4.47 -4.42
N GLN A 19 6.61 3.97 -4.32
CA GLN A 19 6.24 3.02 -3.29
C GLN A 19 6.64 1.62 -3.74
N LEU A 20 7.38 0.91 -2.90
CA LEU A 20 7.76 -0.49 -3.10
C LEU A 20 6.93 -1.38 -2.18
N HIS A 21 6.00 -2.12 -2.75
CA HIS A 21 5.21 -3.15 -2.07
C HIS A 21 6.07 -4.40 -1.89
N LEU A 22 6.71 -4.51 -0.72
CA LEU A 22 7.80 -5.48 -0.49
C LEU A 22 7.33 -6.76 0.22
N THR A 23 6.14 -6.76 0.78
CA THR A 23 5.61 -7.91 1.54
C THR A 23 4.11 -8.07 1.34
N ASP A 24 3.65 -9.30 1.18
CA ASP A 24 2.25 -9.67 1.06
C ASP A 24 2.09 -11.17 1.39
N ASP A 25 0.88 -11.71 1.30
CA ASP A 25 0.59 -13.14 1.49
C ASP A 25 1.40 -14.05 0.55
N GLN A 26 1.62 -13.58 -0.70
CA GLN A 26 2.34 -14.33 -1.73
C GLN A 26 3.83 -14.38 -1.50
N GLY A 27 4.42 -13.41 -0.80
CA GLY A 27 5.84 -13.45 -0.58
C GLY A 27 6.40 -12.26 0.19
N TRP A 28 7.54 -12.50 0.80
CA TRP A 28 8.36 -11.51 1.49
C TRP A 28 9.59 -11.17 0.64
N ARG A 29 9.78 -9.91 0.29
CA ARG A 29 10.73 -9.49 -0.76
C ARG A 29 11.89 -8.63 -0.27
N ILE A 30 12.12 -8.51 1.05
CA ILE A 30 13.22 -7.73 1.61
C ILE A 30 13.95 -8.50 2.71
N GLU A 31 15.28 -8.49 2.68
CA GLU A 31 16.10 -9.12 3.72
C GLU A 31 15.95 -8.38 5.05
N ILE A 32 15.59 -9.13 6.10
CA ILE A 32 15.59 -8.71 7.50
C ILE A 32 16.54 -9.63 8.25
N LYS A 33 17.69 -9.11 8.66
CA LYS A 33 18.77 -9.92 9.25
C LYS A 33 18.38 -10.60 10.56
N LYS A 34 17.57 -9.92 11.37
CA LYS A 34 17.06 -10.48 12.63
C LYS A 34 16.07 -11.63 12.39
N TYR A 35 15.44 -11.69 11.25
CA TYR A 35 14.43 -12.69 10.90
C TYR A 35 14.74 -13.37 9.56
N PRO A 36 15.81 -14.17 9.44
CA PRO A 36 16.29 -14.71 8.17
C PRO A 36 15.29 -15.62 7.46
N LYS A 37 14.42 -16.33 8.20
CA LYS A 37 13.38 -17.18 7.59
C LYS A 37 12.36 -16.37 6.76
N LEU A 38 12.24 -15.05 6.96
CA LEU A 38 11.38 -14.22 6.11
C LEU A 38 11.77 -14.31 4.64
N THR A 39 13.08 -14.39 4.33
CA THR A 39 13.56 -14.58 2.97
C THR A 39 13.82 -16.05 2.64
N GLU A 40 14.29 -16.88 3.56
CA GLU A 40 14.55 -18.31 3.32
C GLU A 40 13.25 -19.09 3.04
N VAL A 41 12.17 -18.76 3.72
CA VAL A 41 10.86 -19.42 3.64
C VAL A 41 9.82 -18.50 3.02
N GLY A 42 9.68 -17.27 3.56
CA GLY A 42 8.62 -16.33 3.19
C GLY A 42 8.74 -15.79 1.76
N SER A 43 9.94 -15.77 1.17
CA SER A 43 10.12 -15.35 -0.22
C SER A 43 9.58 -16.36 -1.24
N ARG A 44 9.39 -17.61 -0.83
CA ARG A 44 8.89 -18.69 -1.69
C ARG A 44 7.38 -18.67 -1.71
N SER A 45 6.81 -18.35 -2.87
CA SER A 45 5.36 -18.30 -3.05
C SER A 45 4.82 -19.66 -3.47
N ASN A 46 3.75 -20.11 -2.82
CA ASN A 46 2.99 -21.29 -3.28
C ASN A 46 2.11 -20.96 -4.51
N HIS A 47 2.03 -19.70 -4.91
CA HIS A 47 1.15 -19.22 -5.98
C HIS A 47 1.90 -18.85 -7.27
N SER A 48 3.24 -18.81 -7.28
CA SER A 48 3.97 -18.61 -8.51
C SER A 48 3.98 -19.90 -9.35
N ARG A 49 3.64 -19.79 -10.64
CA ARG A 49 3.68 -20.92 -11.59
C ARG A 49 5.07 -21.54 -11.76
N LYS A 50 6.09 -20.94 -11.19
CA LYS A 50 7.46 -21.46 -11.08
C LYS A 50 7.78 -21.60 -9.58
N SER A 51 7.29 -22.69 -8.99
CA SER A 51 7.64 -23.07 -7.62
C SER A 51 9.14 -23.31 -7.51
N GLY A 52 9.81 -22.64 -6.59
CA GLY A 52 11.17 -22.99 -6.19
C GLY A 52 12.08 -21.82 -5.86
N ASP A 53 12.11 -20.78 -6.67
CA ASP A 53 13.05 -19.68 -6.47
C ASP A 53 12.42 -18.55 -5.67
N GLY A 54 12.85 -18.40 -4.43
CA GLY A 54 12.50 -17.25 -3.61
C GLY A 54 13.23 -16.00 -4.09
N TRP A 55 12.49 -15.03 -4.62
CA TRP A 55 13.05 -13.73 -5.03
C TRP A 55 12.88 -12.71 -3.91
N PHE A 56 13.96 -12.05 -3.55
CA PHE A 56 13.97 -10.94 -2.60
C PHE A 56 15.13 -9.99 -2.88
N TYR A 57 15.07 -8.81 -2.34
CA TYR A 57 16.17 -7.86 -2.33
C TYR A 57 16.99 -8.01 -1.07
N SER A 58 18.30 -8.14 -1.20
CA SER A 58 19.22 -8.00 -0.07
C SER A 58 19.22 -6.53 0.42
N GLN A 59 19.70 -6.32 1.65
CA GLN A 59 19.89 -4.95 2.13
C GLN A 59 20.87 -4.14 1.28
N ALA A 60 21.82 -4.81 0.63
CA ALA A 60 22.73 -4.17 -0.32
C ALA A 60 22.00 -3.70 -1.59
N ASP A 61 21.12 -4.55 -2.16
CA ASP A 61 20.31 -4.19 -3.32
C ASP A 61 19.40 -3.00 -3.02
N ILE A 62 18.76 -2.99 -1.84
CA ILE A 62 17.90 -1.88 -1.42
C ILE A 62 18.69 -0.58 -1.31
N LYS A 63 19.87 -0.60 -0.67
CA LYS A 63 20.73 0.60 -0.57
C LYS A 63 21.13 1.11 -1.94
N GLU A 64 21.45 0.24 -2.88
CA GLU A 64 21.79 0.59 -4.25
C GLU A 64 20.60 1.24 -4.98
N VAL A 65 19.41 0.65 -4.88
CA VAL A 65 18.19 1.19 -5.48
C VAL A 65 17.83 2.55 -4.88
N VAL A 66 17.90 2.70 -3.56
CA VAL A 66 17.61 3.96 -2.86
C VAL A 66 18.59 5.06 -3.28
N ALA A 67 19.88 4.75 -3.35
CA ALA A 67 20.90 5.71 -3.80
C ALA A 67 20.66 6.12 -5.28
N TYR A 68 20.33 5.15 -6.13
CA TYR A 68 20.00 5.42 -7.53
C TYR A 68 18.76 6.32 -7.67
N ALA A 69 17.68 6.00 -6.97
CA ALA A 69 16.45 6.78 -6.97
C ALA A 69 16.70 8.22 -6.48
N THR A 70 17.49 8.37 -5.41
CA THR A 70 17.88 9.68 -4.89
C THR A 70 18.59 10.53 -5.95
N SER A 71 19.48 9.93 -6.76
CA SER A 71 20.15 10.61 -7.86
C SER A 71 19.21 11.06 -8.99
N ARG A 72 17.99 10.56 -9.00
CA ARG A 72 16.89 10.91 -9.92
C ARG A 72 15.80 11.77 -9.27
N HIS A 73 16.04 12.25 -8.04
CA HIS A 73 15.04 12.98 -7.24
C HIS A 73 13.76 12.18 -6.98
N VAL A 74 13.87 10.85 -6.91
CA VAL A 74 12.78 9.94 -6.56
C VAL A 74 13.00 9.42 -5.14
N THR A 75 12.03 9.64 -4.27
CA THR A 75 12.01 9.08 -2.92
C THR A 75 11.39 7.70 -2.95
N VAL A 76 12.09 6.70 -2.39
CA VAL A 76 11.55 5.35 -2.26
C VAL A 76 10.86 5.19 -0.91
N VAL A 77 9.56 4.86 -0.93
CA VAL A 77 8.74 4.58 0.26
C VAL A 77 8.54 3.07 0.35
N PRO A 78 9.05 2.40 1.39
CA PRO A 78 8.81 0.98 1.57
C PRO A 78 7.41 0.72 2.10
N GLU A 79 6.77 -0.34 1.60
CA GLU A 79 5.54 -0.88 2.15
C GLU A 79 5.80 -2.26 2.76
N ILE A 80 5.47 -2.36 4.06
CA ILE A 80 5.56 -3.60 4.84
C ILE A 80 4.18 -3.88 5.41
N GLU A 81 3.52 -4.86 4.86
CA GLU A 81 2.15 -5.21 5.19
C GLU A 81 1.97 -5.68 6.62
N MET A 82 1.03 -5.06 7.32
CA MET A 82 0.62 -5.40 8.68
C MET A 82 -0.70 -4.70 9.06
N PRO A 83 -1.58 -5.31 9.84
CA PRO A 83 -1.53 -6.68 10.31
C PRO A 83 -2.09 -7.71 9.32
N GLY A 84 -2.78 -7.28 8.25
CA GLY A 84 -3.25 -8.09 7.14
C GLY A 84 -2.11 -8.51 6.21
N HIS A 85 -2.43 -9.22 5.14
CA HIS A 85 -1.48 -9.59 4.08
C HIS A 85 -0.12 -10.13 4.60
N SER A 86 -0.17 -10.84 5.74
CA SER A 86 1.03 -11.30 6.47
C SER A 86 1.29 -12.80 6.31
N GLY A 87 0.67 -13.45 5.30
CA GLY A 87 0.78 -14.89 5.09
C GLY A 87 2.20 -15.37 4.90
N ALA A 88 3.03 -14.61 4.17
CA ALA A 88 4.45 -14.95 3.99
C ALA A 88 5.22 -14.91 5.32
N ALA A 89 4.98 -13.91 6.15
CA ALA A 89 5.60 -13.79 7.47
C ALA A 89 5.18 -14.93 8.39
N ILE A 90 3.88 -15.29 8.38
CA ILE A 90 3.34 -16.38 9.22
C ILE A 90 3.82 -17.75 8.74
N ARG A 91 4.03 -17.95 7.42
CA ARG A 91 4.68 -19.18 6.94
C ARG A 91 6.11 -19.31 7.45
N ALA A 92 6.84 -18.21 7.52
CA ALA A 92 8.21 -18.17 8.01
C ALA A 92 8.31 -18.32 9.55
N TYR A 93 7.37 -17.71 10.26
CA TYR A 93 7.28 -17.65 11.72
C TYR A 93 5.82 -17.88 12.15
N PRO A 94 5.37 -19.15 12.24
CA PRO A 94 3.97 -19.49 12.52
C PRO A 94 3.43 -18.92 13.84
N GLU A 95 4.31 -18.68 14.81
CA GLU A 95 4.00 -18.08 16.09
C GLU A 95 3.46 -16.64 15.97
N LEU A 96 3.66 -15.96 14.85
CA LEU A 96 3.11 -14.64 14.58
C LEU A 96 1.59 -14.68 14.31
N GLY A 97 1.09 -15.80 13.83
CA GLY A 97 -0.34 -16.02 13.58
C GLY A 97 -1.12 -16.40 14.86
N CYS A 98 -2.44 -16.35 14.77
CA CYS A 98 -3.36 -16.68 15.87
C CYS A 98 -3.27 -18.15 16.30
N THR A 99 -3.06 -19.06 15.34
CA THR A 99 -3.05 -20.51 15.57
C THR A 99 -1.68 -21.06 15.96
N GLY A 100 -0.61 -20.33 15.75
CA GLY A 100 0.78 -20.83 15.88
C GLY A 100 1.16 -21.85 14.80
N LYS A 101 0.37 -21.96 13.73
CA LYS A 101 0.61 -22.86 12.58
C LYS A 101 0.76 -22.03 11.31
N PRO A 102 1.50 -22.54 10.30
CA PRO A 102 1.49 -21.93 8.98
C PRO A 102 0.04 -21.79 8.47
N VAL A 103 -0.25 -20.68 7.81
CA VAL A 103 -1.57 -20.43 7.23
C VAL A 103 -1.48 -20.70 5.75
N GLU A 104 -2.42 -21.54 5.26
CA GLU A 104 -2.68 -21.73 3.84
C GLU A 104 -3.81 -20.81 3.42
N GLY A 105 -3.63 -20.05 2.34
CA GLY A 105 -4.65 -19.16 1.80
C GLY A 105 -4.28 -17.68 1.84
N TRP A 106 -5.27 -16.88 1.45
CA TRP A 106 -5.15 -15.42 1.29
C TRP A 106 -5.41 -14.69 2.61
N SER A 107 -4.72 -13.56 2.78
CA SER A 107 -5.00 -12.55 3.80
C SER A 107 -4.93 -13.06 5.24
N ALA A 108 -3.80 -13.68 5.60
CA ALA A 108 -3.57 -14.10 6.97
C ALA A 108 -3.08 -12.93 7.84
N PRO A 109 -3.81 -12.54 8.90
CA PRO A 109 -3.40 -11.44 9.74
C PRO A 109 -2.47 -11.90 10.87
N LEU A 110 -1.54 -11.02 11.26
CA LEU A 110 -0.78 -11.17 12.49
C LEU A 110 -1.71 -11.26 13.72
N CYS A 111 -1.31 -12.02 14.73
CA CYS A 111 -2.00 -12.05 16.02
C CYS A 111 -1.62 -10.82 16.85
N VAL A 112 -2.33 -9.71 16.64
CA VAL A 112 -2.01 -8.40 17.24
C VAL A 112 -2.21 -8.30 18.76
N SER A 113 -2.74 -9.38 19.39
CA SER A 113 -2.90 -9.48 20.84
C SER A 113 -1.76 -10.21 21.54
N LYS A 114 -0.64 -10.42 20.85
CA LYS A 114 0.62 -10.91 21.43
C LYS A 114 1.63 -9.77 21.48
N ASP A 115 2.33 -9.62 22.60
CA ASP A 115 3.40 -8.63 22.71
C ASP A 115 4.57 -8.97 21.79
N SER A 116 4.90 -10.26 21.64
CA SER A 116 5.92 -10.74 20.72
C SER A 116 5.64 -10.39 19.24
N THR A 117 4.38 -10.25 18.84
CA THR A 117 4.03 -9.77 17.51
C THR A 117 4.41 -8.30 17.33
N PHE A 118 4.21 -7.49 18.36
CA PHE A 118 4.60 -6.08 18.30
C PHE A 118 6.13 -5.89 18.38
N GLU A 119 6.82 -6.74 19.12
CA GLU A 119 8.30 -6.80 19.13
C GLU A 119 8.82 -7.12 17.72
N TYR A 120 8.28 -8.17 17.09
CA TYR A 120 8.60 -8.52 15.69
C TYR A 120 8.39 -7.34 14.74
N VAL A 121 7.21 -6.69 14.81
CA VAL A 121 6.90 -5.53 13.96
C VAL A 121 7.90 -4.40 14.16
N THR A 122 8.25 -4.11 15.42
CA THR A 122 9.20 -3.05 15.75
C THR A 122 10.60 -3.37 15.21
N ASP A 123 11.06 -4.60 15.37
CA ASP A 123 12.36 -5.05 14.88
C ASP A 123 12.46 -4.96 13.36
N VAL A 124 11.42 -5.41 12.64
CA VAL A 124 11.35 -5.31 11.18
C VAL A 124 11.39 -3.85 10.73
N LEU A 125 10.56 -3.00 11.35
CA LEU A 125 10.52 -1.58 11.01
C LEU A 125 11.83 -0.87 11.31
N ASP A 126 12.59 -1.28 12.33
CA ASP A 126 13.90 -0.69 12.65
C ASP A 126 14.92 -0.97 11.54
N GLU A 127 14.97 -2.20 11.02
CA GLU A 127 15.86 -2.51 9.90
C GLU A 127 15.40 -1.78 8.62
N VAL A 128 14.10 -1.71 8.35
CA VAL A 128 13.53 -0.98 7.21
C VAL A 128 13.86 0.51 7.29
N ILE A 129 13.67 1.15 8.44
CA ILE A 129 14.00 2.57 8.65
C ILE A 129 15.48 2.86 8.40
N ALA A 130 16.36 1.93 8.75
CA ALA A 130 17.81 2.07 8.52
C ALA A 130 18.17 1.99 7.02
N LEU A 131 17.35 1.33 6.20
CA LEU A 131 17.58 1.18 4.76
C LEU A 131 16.96 2.32 3.93
N PHE A 132 15.85 2.88 4.40
CA PHE A 132 15.08 3.87 3.64
C PHE A 132 15.13 5.25 4.35
N PRO A 133 15.76 6.26 3.72
CA PRO A 133 15.80 7.62 4.28
C PRO A 133 14.45 8.36 4.16
N SER A 134 13.47 7.78 3.49
CA SER A 134 12.13 8.34 3.34
C SER A 134 11.54 8.76 4.68
N PRO A 135 10.92 9.94 4.78
CA PRO A 135 10.16 10.30 5.96
C PRO A 135 8.89 9.45 6.15
N TYR A 136 8.50 8.68 5.13
CA TYR A 136 7.30 7.87 5.10
C TYR A 136 7.64 6.38 5.13
N ILE A 137 6.86 5.62 5.90
CA ILE A 137 6.84 4.15 5.91
C ILE A 137 5.40 3.72 5.74
N HIS A 138 5.12 2.98 4.68
CA HIS A 138 3.79 2.42 4.43
C HIS A 138 3.64 1.08 5.15
N VAL A 139 2.51 0.89 5.83
CA VAL A 139 2.27 -0.28 6.68
C VAL A 139 1.08 -1.12 6.21
N GLY A 140 0.55 -0.84 5.01
CA GLY A 140 -0.64 -1.49 4.49
C GLY A 140 -1.87 -1.17 5.33
N ALA A 141 -2.26 -2.10 6.19
CA ALA A 141 -3.39 -2.07 7.10
C ALA A 141 -4.77 -2.19 6.43
N ASP A 142 -4.80 -2.71 5.21
CA ASP A 142 -5.99 -3.00 4.42
C ASP A 142 -6.48 -4.45 4.60
N GLU A 143 -7.70 -4.69 4.18
CA GLU A 143 -8.35 -5.98 3.97
C GLU A 143 -8.17 -7.04 5.09
N VAL A 144 -8.06 -6.63 6.34
CA VAL A 144 -7.82 -7.55 7.48
C VAL A 144 -8.99 -8.50 7.70
N PRO A 145 -8.79 -9.83 7.54
CA PRO A 145 -9.88 -10.78 7.69
C PRO A 145 -10.24 -11.02 9.17
N ALA A 146 -11.44 -10.58 9.54
CA ALA A 146 -11.96 -10.58 10.90
C ALA A 146 -12.04 -11.97 11.56
N GLU A 147 -12.31 -13.00 10.77
CA GLU A 147 -12.58 -14.35 11.29
C GLU A 147 -11.38 -14.98 12.00
N HIS A 148 -10.15 -14.64 11.61
CA HIS A 148 -8.95 -15.14 12.28
C HIS A 148 -8.85 -14.64 13.72
N TRP A 149 -9.15 -13.38 13.95
CA TRP A 149 -9.12 -12.79 15.28
C TRP A 149 -10.29 -13.24 16.14
N ARG A 150 -11.48 -13.39 15.54
CA ARG A 150 -12.68 -13.88 16.25
C ARG A 150 -12.57 -15.32 16.72
N LYS A 151 -11.82 -16.15 16.01
CA LYS A 151 -11.52 -17.53 16.40
C LYS A 151 -10.36 -17.63 17.39
N CYS A 152 -9.67 -16.55 17.66
CA CYS A 152 -8.51 -16.52 18.56
C CYS A 152 -8.93 -16.03 19.96
N PRO A 153 -8.84 -16.87 21.02
CA PRO A 153 -9.26 -16.47 22.37
C PRO A 153 -8.57 -15.20 22.88
N ARG A 154 -7.27 -15.02 22.59
CA ARG A 154 -6.54 -13.81 22.99
C ARG A 154 -7.08 -12.54 22.30
N CYS A 155 -7.33 -12.64 20.99
CA CYS A 155 -7.86 -11.51 20.23
C CYS A 155 -9.30 -11.20 20.66
N THR A 156 -10.14 -12.21 20.89
CA THR A 156 -11.50 -12.03 21.39
C THR A 156 -11.50 -11.34 22.75
N THR A 157 -10.73 -11.85 23.72
CA THR A 157 -10.61 -11.21 25.05
C THR A 157 -10.13 -9.75 24.94
N ASN A 158 -9.18 -9.46 24.03
CA ASN A 158 -8.70 -8.09 23.83
C ASN A 158 -9.77 -7.21 23.16
N MET A 159 -10.53 -7.73 22.19
CA MET A 159 -11.66 -7.01 21.58
C MET A 159 -12.74 -6.69 22.63
N GLU A 160 -13.12 -7.65 23.47
CA GLU A 160 -14.08 -7.44 24.57
C GLU A 160 -13.61 -6.34 25.55
N ARG A 161 -12.33 -6.42 25.93
CA ARG A 161 -11.73 -5.40 26.80
C ARG A 161 -11.74 -4.00 26.17
N LEU A 162 -11.51 -3.92 24.86
CA LEU A 162 -11.51 -2.65 24.10
C LEU A 162 -12.95 -2.12 23.91
N ALA A 163 -13.91 -3.02 23.70
CA ALA A 163 -15.32 -2.66 23.55
C ALA A 163 -16.01 -2.33 24.86
N GLY A 164 -15.43 -2.76 26.00
CA GLY A 164 -16.04 -2.61 27.32
C GLY A 164 -17.24 -3.54 27.57
N GLU A 165 -17.50 -4.48 26.68
CA GLU A 165 -18.61 -5.44 26.75
C GLU A 165 -18.24 -6.78 26.09
N LYS A 166 -18.92 -7.86 26.50
CA LYS A 166 -18.74 -9.16 25.86
C LYS A 166 -19.35 -9.15 24.45
N LEU A 167 -18.59 -9.70 23.48
CA LEU A 167 -19.09 -9.84 22.11
C LEU A 167 -20.19 -10.91 22.02
N PRO A 168 -21.28 -10.69 21.25
CA PRO A 168 -22.27 -11.70 21.00
C PRO A 168 -21.69 -12.95 20.34
N ASP A 169 -22.11 -14.15 20.78
CA ASP A 169 -21.60 -15.42 20.27
C ASP A 169 -21.98 -15.69 18.81
N ASP A 170 -23.03 -15.03 18.33
CA ASP A 170 -23.62 -15.18 17.00
C ASP A 170 -23.17 -14.11 15.98
N VAL A 171 -22.16 -13.31 16.32
CA VAL A 171 -21.68 -12.27 15.41
C VAL A 171 -21.12 -12.91 14.14
N ASN A 172 -21.93 -12.92 13.09
CA ASN A 172 -21.52 -13.38 11.77
C ASN A 172 -20.45 -12.44 11.20
N PRO A 173 -19.22 -12.91 10.99
CA PRO A 173 -18.12 -12.10 10.44
C PRO A 173 -18.43 -11.55 9.05
N PHE A 174 -19.37 -12.15 8.32
CA PHE A 174 -19.79 -11.74 6.99
C PHE A 174 -21.03 -10.84 6.96
N ARG A 175 -21.67 -10.56 8.10
CA ARG A 175 -22.70 -9.51 8.18
C ARG A 175 -22.04 -8.14 8.28
N VAL A 176 -21.37 -7.79 7.22
CA VAL A 176 -20.98 -6.43 6.94
C VAL A 176 -22.24 -5.64 6.63
N LYS A 177 -22.61 -4.68 7.45
CA LYS A 177 -23.40 -3.56 6.95
C LYS A 177 -22.46 -2.77 6.04
N VAL A 178 -22.42 -3.19 4.77
CA VAL A 178 -21.81 -2.34 3.75
C VAL A 178 -22.69 -1.11 3.69
N ASP A 179 -22.27 -0.04 4.32
CA ASP A 179 -22.79 1.25 3.97
C ASP A 179 -22.26 1.57 2.57
N ARG A 180 -23.04 1.15 1.56
CA ARG A 180 -22.69 1.36 0.14
C ARG A 180 -22.52 2.85 -0.20
N LYS A 181 -23.03 3.75 0.65
CA LYS A 181 -22.82 5.20 0.51
C LYS A 181 -21.47 5.65 1.07
N ALA A 182 -20.96 4.99 2.11
CA ALA A 182 -19.65 5.30 2.70
C ALA A 182 -18.49 4.52 2.09
N GLY A 183 -18.76 3.49 1.25
CA GLY A 183 -17.73 2.65 0.63
C GLY A 183 -16.95 1.77 1.61
N THR A 184 -17.35 1.72 2.90
CA THR A 184 -16.62 1.07 3.97
C THR A 184 -17.38 -0.10 4.54
N ALA A 185 -16.73 -1.26 4.53
CA ALA A 185 -17.15 -2.42 5.30
C ALA A 185 -16.40 -2.40 6.63
N PHE A 186 -17.02 -1.97 7.69
CA PHE A 186 -16.41 -1.87 9.00
C PHE A 186 -17.08 -2.80 10.01
N HIS A 187 -16.28 -3.65 10.65
CA HIS A 187 -16.68 -4.41 11.84
C HIS A 187 -16.19 -3.67 13.08
N LYS A 188 -17.09 -3.06 13.82
CA LYS A 188 -16.77 -2.23 14.99
C LYS A 188 -15.79 -2.91 15.97
N ASP A 189 -15.97 -4.19 16.21
CA ASP A 189 -15.12 -5.00 17.09
C ASP A 189 -13.70 -5.23 16.55
N VAL A 190 -13.59 -5.57 15.26
CA VAL A 190 -12.30 -5.77 14.57
C VAL A 190 -11.58 -4.46 14.41
N GLY A 191 -12.30 -3.39 14.06
CA GLY A 191 -11.75 -2.06 13.95
C GLY A 191 -11.15 -1.54 15.25
N LEU A 192 -11.72 -1.89 16.41
CA LEU A 192 -11.11 -1.56 17.70
C LEU A 192 -9.73 -2.21 17.88
N LEU A 193 -9.62 -3.50 17.52
CA LEU A 193 -8.37 -4.25 17.65
C LEU A 193 -7.32 -3.80 16.61
N GLN A 194 -7.72 -3.66 15.36
CA GLN A 194 -6.88 -3.10 14.30
C GLN A 194 -6.45 -1.67 14.65
N GLY A 195 -7.39 -0.86 15.14
CA GLY A 195 -7.12 0.51 15.56
C GLY A 195 -6.10 0.58 16.71
N GLN A 196 -6.18 -0.32 17.68
CA GLN A 196 -5.18 -0.40 18.74
C GLN A 196 -3.79 -0.69 18.16
N PHE A 197 -3.71 -1.65 17.24
CA PHE A 197 -2.45 -2.02 16.59
C PHE A 197 -1.88 -0.87 15.76
N VAL A 198 -2.69 -0.28 14.87
CA VAL A 198 -2.30 0.85 14.02
C VAL A 198 -1.80 2.04 14.85
N ARG A 199 -2.49 2.38 15.93
CA ARG A 199 -2.05 3.46 16.84
C ARG A 199 -0.71 3.16 17.52
N LYS A 200 -0.44 1.89 17.87
CA LYS A 200 0.87 1.50 18.44
C LYS A 200 1.97 1.64 17.39
N VAL A 201 1.72 1.22 16.15
CA VAL A 201 2.68 1.33 15.04
C VAL A 201 2.94 2.80 14.71
N ASP A 202 1.89 3.62 14.58
CA ASP A 202 2.01 5.07 14.33
C ASP A 202 2.87 5.76 15.39
N LYS A 203 2.60 5.48 16.68
CA LYS A 203 3.40 6.02 17.78
C LYS A 203 4.87 5.55 17.72
N SER A 204 5.11 4.30 17.39
CA SER A 204 6.46 3.75 17.24
C SER A 204 7.22 4.45 16.11
N LEU A 205 6.61 4.60 14.93
CA LEU A 205 7.21 5.29 13.79
C LEU A 205 7.46 6.78 14.10
N ALA A 206 6.48 7.45 14.73
CA ALA A 206 6.61 8.86 15.12
C ALA A 206 7.76 9.08 16.10
N SER A 207 7.98 8.18 17.07
CA SER A 207 9.11 8.26 18.01
C SER A 207 10.48 8.13 17.33
N LYS A 208 10.52 7.55 16.13
CA LYS A 208 11.70 7.39 15.28
C LYS A 208 11.80 8.46 14.18
N GLY A 209 10.98 9.51 14.26
CA GLY A 209 10.96 10.61 13.30
C GLY A 209 10.35 10.25 11.94
N ARG A 210 9.59 9.16 11.87
CA ARG A 210 8.93 8.71 10.64
C ARG A 210 7.43 8.98 10.69
N ARG A 211 6.82 9.11 9.52
CA ARG A 211 5.37 9.24 9.35
C ARG A 211 4.83 7.94 8.78
N MET A 212 3.85 7.38 9.47
CA MET A 212 3.12 6.24 8.96
C MET A 212 2.31 6.62 7.72
N VAL A 213 2.29 5.75 6.70
CA VAL A 213 1.31 5.75 5.62
C VAL A 213 0.54 4.44 5.73
N GLY A 214 -0.74 4.44 5.43
CA GLY A 214 -1.54 3.22 5.34
C GLY A 214 -2.72 3.43 4.43
N TRP A 215 -3.29 2.33 3.93
CA TRP A 215 -4.50 2.37 3.14
C TRP A 215 -5.64 3.00 3.92
N ASP A 216 -6.68 3.46 3.25
CA ASP A 216 -7.72 4.30 3.86
C ASP A 216 -8.52 3.63 4.99
N GLU A 217 -8.36 2.31 5.20
CA GLU A 217 -8.86 1.59 6.38
C GLU A 217 -8.32 2.15 7.70
N ILE A 218 -7.16 2.78 7.70
CA ILE A 218 -6.61 3.40 8.91
C ILE A 218 -7.45 4.57 9.43
N ILE A 219 -8.33 5.17 8.61
CA ILE A 219 -9.24 6.24 9.05
C ILE A 219 -10.14 5.78 10.19
N GLU A 220 -10.51 4.52 10.14
CA GLU A 220 -11.44 3.89 11.10
C GLU A 220 -10.72 3.44 12.38
N SER A 221 -9.40 3.51 12.38
CA SER A 221 -8.55 3.07 13.49
C SER A 221 -8.59 3.99 14.71
N GLY A 222 -9.33 5.10 14.65
CA GLY A 222 -9.38 6.08 15.75
C GLY A 222 -8.00 6.67 16.04
N LEU A 223 -7.22 6.98 15.00
CA LEU A 223 -5.95 7.69 15.13
C LEU A 223 -6.12 8.98 15.93
N GLN A 224 -5.21 9.23 16.85
CA GLN A 224 -5.22 10.45 17.65
C GLN A 224 -5.11 11.67 16.75
N ARG A 225 -5.70 12.80 17.17
CA ARG A 225 -5.73 14.04 16.38
C ARG A 225 -4.33 14.55 16.04
N GLU A 226 -3.37 14.29 16.91
CA GLU A 226 -1.96 14.66 16.80
C GLU A 226 -1.18 13.76 15.83
N SER A 227 -1.74 12.60 15.46
CA SER A 227 -1.10 11.70 14.48
C SER A 227 -0.90 12.41 13.15
N ARG A 228 0.30 12.27 12.62
CA ARG A 228 0.69 12.79 11.30
C ARG A 228 0.64 11.71 10.22
N ALA A 229 -0.02 10.59 10.48
CA ALA A 229 -0.23 9.52 9.52
C ALA A 229 -0.88 10.05 8.23
N VAL A 230 -0.46 9.50 7.11
CA VAL A 230 -0.98 9.81 5.77
C VAL A 230 -1.88 8.66 5.32
N MET A 231 -3.03 8.98 4.80
CA MET A 231 -3.96 7.98 4.26
C MET A 231 -3.74 7.80 2.77
N MET A 232 -3.65 6.56 2.31
CA MET A 232 -3.68 6.25 0.88
C MET A 232 -5.09 5.79 0.51
N VAL A 233 -5.83 6.66 -0.19
CA VAL A 233 -7.25 6.44 -0.47
C VAL A 233 -7.42 5.70 -1.78
N TRP A 234 -8.03 4.52 -1.72
CA TRP A 234 -8.24 3.66 -2.88
C TRP A 234 -9.70 3.24 -3.12
N ARG A 235 -10.52 3.17 -2.05
CA ARG A 235 -11.85 2.55 -2.10
C ARG A 235 -12.96 3.48 -2.59
N SER A 236 -12.93 4.75 -2.20
CA SER A 236 -14.07 5.64 -2.45
C SER A 236 -13.71 7.12 -2.36
N PRO A 237 -14.27 8.00 -3.22
CA PRO A 237 -14.18 9.46 -3.08
C PRO A 237 -14.68 9.96 -1.72
N HIS A 238 -15.66 9.29 -1.08
CA HIS A 238 -16.11 9.64 0.27
C HIS A 238 -15.04 9.49 1.34
N ALA A 239 -14.08 8.57 1.16
CA ALA A 239 -12.94 8.44 2.06
C ALA A 239 -12.01 9.66 1.96
N ILE A 240 -11.89 10.30 0.79
CA ILE A 240 -11.15 11.55 0.60
C ILE A 240 -11.80 12.66 1.45
N VAL A 241 -13.10 12.86 1.30
CA VAL A 241 -13.85 13.85 2.08
C VAL A 241 -13.76 13.57 3.59
N GLY A 242 -13.88 12.29 3.96
CA GLY A 242 -13.73 11.84 5.36
C GLY A 242 -12.35 12.15 5.95
N ALA A 243 -11.28 11.93 5.17
CA ALA A 243 -9.92 12.23 5.60
C ALA A 243 -9.69 13.74 5.76
N VAL A 244 -10.13 14.52 4.77
CA VAL A 244 -10.02 15.99 4.76
C VAL A 244 -10.80 16.61 5.93
N SER A 245 -12.02 16.14 6.21
CA SER A 245 -12.83 16.62 7.35
C SER A 245 -12.12 16.42 8.70
N GLN A 246 -11.27 15.40 8.80
CA GLN A 246 -10.41 15.14 9.95
C GLN A 246 -9.06 15.88 9.87
N LYS A 247 -8.85 16.72 8.86
CA LYS A 247 -7.59 17.43 8.59
C LYS A 247 -6.39 16.48 8.44
N ARG A 248 -6.60 15.34 7.78
CA ARG A 248 -5.60 14.31 7.51
C ARG A 248 -4.99 14.50 6.15
N ASN A 249 -3.67 14.41 6.08
CA ASN A 249 -2.99 14.32 4.80
C ASN A 249 -3.31 12.99 4.12
N LEU A 250 -3.47 13.03 2.79
CA LEU A 250 -3.78 11.85 2.00
C LEU A 250 -3.10 11.84 0.63
N VAL A 251 -2.97 10.66 0.06
CA VAL A 251 -2.62 10.40 -1.34
C VAL A 251 -3.80 9.69 -1.99
N ILE A 252 -4.16 10.06 -3.20
CA ILE A 252 -5.29 9.45 -3.92
C ILE A 252 -4.75 8.39 -4.88
N SER A 253 -5.20 7.15 -4.68
CA SER A 253 -4.79 5.96 -5.44
C SER A 253 -6.01 5.15 -5.87
N MET A 254 -6.99 5.83 -6.45
CA MET A 254 -8.37 5.35 -6.61
C MET A 254 -8.49 4.12 -7.51
N PHE A 255 -9.13 3.06 -6.98
CA PHE A 255 -9.59 1.93 -7.79
C PHE A 255 -10.91 2.30 -8.52
N PRO A 256 -11.09 1.91 -9.78
CA PRO A 256 -10.11 1.22 -10.65
C PRO A 256 -9.24 2.16 -11.49
N ASP A 257 -9.43 3.47 -11.44
CA ASP A 257 -8.95 4.42 -12.44
C ASP A 257 -7.43 4.63 -12.41
N TYR A 258 -6.81 4.47 -11.24
CA TYR A 258 -5.36 4.56 -11.04
C TYR A 258 -4.67 3.19 -10.83
N TYR A 259 -5.39 2.08 -11.08
CA TYR A 259 -4.80 0.75 -11.07
C TYR A 259 -4.34 0.37 -12.49
N LEU A 260 -3.03 0.31 -12.68
CA LEU A 260 -2.41 0.12 -13.99
C LEU A 260 -2.54 -1.31 -14.53
N ASP A 261 -2.83 -2.27 -13.68
CA ASP A 261 -3.00 -3.68 -14.02
C ASP A 261 -4.40 -4.04 -14.54
N ASN A 262 -5.40 -3.17 -14.40
CA ASN A 262 -6.79 -3.47 -14.76
C ASN A 262 -7.19 -3.23 -16.23
N GLY A 263 -6.28 -2.72 -17.06
CA GLY A 263 -6.47 -2.61 -18.50
C GLY A 263 -7.41 -1.50 -19.01
N LEU A 264 -7.75 -0.52 -18.19
CA LEU A 264 -8.55 0.64 -18.61
C LEU A 264 -7.89 1.44 -19.74
N SER A 265 -8.68 2.23 -20.48
CA SER A 265 -8.18 3.10 -21.54
C SER A 265 -7.43 4.31 -20.99
N LEU A 266 -6.53 4.87 -21.80
CA LEU A 266 -5.82 6.11 -21.49
C LEU A 266 -6.77 7.24 -21.19
N LYS A 267 -7.80 7.41 -22.05
CA LYS A 267 -8.77 8.49 -21.91
C LYS A 267 -9.52 8.40 -20.58
N ARG A 268 -9.94 7.21 -20.17
CA ARG A 268 -10.61 7.04 -18.88
C ARG A 268 -9.72 7.40 -17.70
N THR A 269 -8.45 6.97 -17.73
CA THR A 269 -7.48 7.33 -16.68
C THR A 269 -7.20 8.84 -16.65
N TYR A 270 -7.15 9.49 -17.82
CA TYR A 270 -6.94 10.93 -17.94
C TYR A 270 -8.16 11.76 -17.47
N ASP A 271 -9.37 11.32 -17.85
CA ASP A 271 -10.61 12.04 -17.53
C ASP A 271 -11.02 11.89 -16.05
N TYR A 272 -10.44 10.93 -15.33
CA TYR A 272 -10.74 10.76 -13.92
C TYR A 272 -10.30 12.01 -13.13
N GLU A 273 -11.26 12.64 -12.42
CA GLU A 273 -10.99 13.77 -11.53
C GLU A 273 -10.73 13.24 -10.10
N PRO A 274 -9.49 13.30 -9.61
CA PRO A 274 -9.17 12.73 -8.30
C PRO A 274 -9.69 13.59 -7.13
N VAL A 275 -9.86 14.90 -7.34
CA VAL A 275 -10.30 15.82 -6.28
C VAL A 275 -11.81 15.96 -6.33
N PRO A 276 -12.56 15.52 -5.29
CA PRO A 276 -13.99 15.70 -5.23
C PRO A 276 -14.42 17.18 -5.35
N ALA A 277 -15.46 17.45 -6.14
CA ALA A 277 -15.90 18.80 -6.43
C ALA A 277 -16.47 19.57 -5.21
N GLU A 278 -16.84 18.83 -4.15
CA GLU A 278 -17.32 19.38 -2.89
C GLU A 278 -16.21 19.92 -1.97
N LEU A 279 -14.93 19.63 -2.27
CA LEU A 279 -13.82 20.15 -1.49
C LEU A 279 -13.53 21.62 -1.83
N SER A 280 -13.27 22.41 -0.80
CA SER A 280 -12.79 23.77 -0.99
C SER A 280 -11.30 23.81 -1.31
N ALA A 281 -10.83 24.90 -1.91
CA ALA A 281 -9.39 25.11 -2.15
C ALA A 281 -8.55 25.04 -0.87
N GLU A 282 -9.12 25.40 0.29
CA GLU A 282 -8.47 25.27 1.59
C GLU A 282 -8.35 23.80 2.01
N ASP A 283 -9.26 22.95 1.61
CA ASP A 283 -9.26 21.52 1.91
C ASP A 283 -8.27 20.75 1.03
N GLU A 284 -8.07 21.19 -0.22
CA GLU A 284 -7.15 20.56 -1.17
C GLU A 284 -5.70 20.48 -0.66
N LYS A 285 -5.29 21.36 0.25
CA LYS A 285 -3.95 21.33 0.87
C LYS A 285 -3.62 20.04 1.63
N TYR A 286 -4.65 19.26 1.99
CA TYR A 286 -4.45 17.97 2.64
C TYR A 286 -4.13 16.84 1.63
N ILE A 287 -4.38 17.07 0.33
CA ILE A 287 -4.07 16.13 -0.74
C ILE A 287 -2.61 16.31 -1.14
N LEU A 288 -1.76 15.35 -0.77
CA LEU A 288 -0.32 15.40 -1.05
C LEU A 288 0.02 15.06 -2.51
N GLY A 289 -0.87 14.34 -3.18
CA GLY A 289 -0.69 13.91 -4.56
C GLY A 289 -1.58 12.73 -4.93
N ILE A 290 -1.27 12.17 -6.10
CA ILE A 290 -1.96 11.00 -6.66
C ILE A 290 -0.95 9.90 -6.97
N GLN A 291 -1.40 8.64 -6.98
CA GLN A 291 -0.55 7.47 -7.24
C GLN A 291 -1.22 6.51 -8.21
N GLY A 292 -0.43 5.98 -9.15
CA GLY A 292 -0.80 4.82 -9.96
C GLY A 292 -0.25 3.54 -9.34
N ASN A 293 -1.10 2.51 -9.18
CA ASN A 293 -0.73 1.22 -8.62
C ASN A 293 -0.49 0.19 -9.72
N MET A 294 0.55 -0.63 -9.53
CA MET A 294 0.86 -1.78 -10.37
C MET A 294 0.97 -3.03 -9.50
N TRP A 295 -0.06 -3.88 -9.53
CA TRP A 295 -0.07 -5.14 -8.79
C TRP A 295 0.57 -6.26 -9.60
N GLY A 296 1.20 -7.19 -8.88
CA GLY A 296 2.09 -8.19 -9.49
C GLY A 296 1.40 -9.43 -10.06
N GLU A 297 0.16 -9.73 -9.69
CA GLU A 297 -0.52 -10.97 -10.03
C GLU A 297 -0.65 -11.22 -11.54
N GLY A 298 -0.84 -10.15 -12.29
CA GLY A 298 -0.98 -10.18 -13.76
C GLY A 298 0.27 -9.76 -14.53
N THR A 299 1.44 -9.59 -13.89
CA THR A 299 2.65 -8.97 -14.45
C THR A 299 3.87 -9.88 -14.45
N PRO A 300 3.90 -10.94 -15.30
CA PRO A 300 4.96 -11.95 -15.29
C PRO A 300 6.30 -11.48 -15.87
N SER A 301 6.41 -10.28 -16.42
CA SER A 301 7.60 -9.79 -17.09
C SER A 301 7.67 -8.27 -17.15
N ILE A 302 8.88 -7.71 -17.26
CA ILE A 302 9.10 -6.27 -17.43
C ILE A 302 8.38 -5.71 -18.65
N ARG A 303 8.28 -6.47 -19.74
CA ARG A 303 7.47 -6.10 -20.90
C ARG A 303 6.00 -5.88 -20.53
N ARG A 304 5.45 -6.72 -19.64
CA ARG A 304 4.07 -6.58 -19.20
C ARG A 304 3.91 -5.37 -18.30
N VAL A 305 4.87 -5.10 -17.41
CA VAL A 305 4.92 -3.87 -16.60
C VAL A 305 4.88 -2.64 -17.50
N ASP A 306 5.73 -2.58 -18.53
CA ASP A 306 5.76 -1.49 -19.50
C ASP A 306 4.39 -1.27 -20.15
N MET A 307 3.79 -2.34 -20.69
CA MET A 307 2.51 -2.26 -21.39
C MET A 307 1.34 -1.87 -20.48
N GLN A 308 1.40 -2.20 -19.22
CA GLN A 308 0.40 -1.81 -18.23
C GLN A 308 0.62 -0.38 -17.74
N SER A 309 1.87 0.06 -17.61
CA SER A 309 2.21 1.42 -17.18
C SER A 309 1.96 2.45 -18.28
N PHE A 310 2.42 2.18 -19.48
CA PHE A 310 2.43 3.18 -20.56
C PHE A 310 1.34 2.91 -21.61
N PRO A 311 0.57 3.95 -22.00
CA PRO A 311 0.78 5.36 -21.66
C PRO A 311 0.03 5.89 -20.43
N ARG A 312 -0.72 5.08 -19.69
CA ARG A 312 -1.59 5.56 -18.59
C ARG A 312 -0.84 6.28 -17.47
N LEU A 313 0.39 5.85 -17.17
CA LEU A 313 1.24 6.54 -16.19
C LEU A 313 1.53 7.99 -16.60
N CYS A 314 1.60 8.28 -17.92
CA CYS A 314 1.73 9.65 -18.41
C CYS A 314 0.48 10.49 -18.11
N ALA A 315 -0.71 9.89 -18.21
CA ALA A 315 -1.97 10.57 -17.86
C ALA A 315 -2.03 10.88 -16.35
N ILE A 316 -1.64 9.93 -15.51
CA ILE A 316 -1.56 10.14 -14.05
C ILE A 316 -0.56 11.26 -13.73
N ALA A 317 0.62 11.26 -14.36
CA ALA A 317 1.61 12.31 -14.18
C ALA A 317 1.05 13.69 -14.60
N GLU A 318 0.40 13.80 -15.75
CA GLU A 318 -0.24 15.04 -16.21
C GLU A 318 -1.28 15.52 -15.20
N THR A 319 -2.16 14.64 -14.74
CA THR A 319 -3.20 14.96 -13.77
C THR A 319 -2.59 15.45 -12.43
N GLY A 320 -1.50 14.84 -11.98
CA GLY A 320 -0.84 15.21 -10.74
C GLY A 320 -0.07 16.54 -10.79
N TRP A 321 0.40 16.95 -11.98
CA TRP A 321 1.23 18.15 -12.14
C TRP A 321 0.52 19.34 -12.75
N SER A 322 -0.68 19.14 -13.34
CA SER A 322 -1.42 20.19 -14.06
C SER A 322 -2.70 20.54 -13.32
N SER A 323 -2.95 21.82 -13.15
CA SER A 323 -4.24 22.28 -12.63
C SER A 323 -5.39 21.85 -13.56
N ARG A 324 -6.56 21.62 -12.98
CA ARG A 324 -7.76 21.14 -13.69
C ARG A 324 -8.09 21.96 -14.94
N GLU A 325 -7.97 23.28 -14.85
CA GLU A 325 -8.31 24.22 -15.92
C GLU A 325 -7.35 24.15 -17.12
N ARG A 326 -6.15 23.59 -16.90
CA ARG A 326 -5.12 23.44 -17.95
C ARG A 326 -5.11 22.06 -18.59
N ARG A 327 -5.89 21.12 -18.07
CA ARG A 327 -5.94 19.76 -18.62
C ARG A 327 -6.86 19.72 -19.84
N ASN A 328 -6.32 19.22 -20.96
CA ASN A 328 -7.03 18.99 -22.20
C ASN A 328 -6.51 17.70 -22.84
N PHE A 329 -7.38 16.72 -23.05
CA PHE A 329 -6.99 15.42 -23.57
C PHE A 329 -6.41 15.47 -24.99
N ASP A 330 -6.96 16.32 -25.86
CA ASP A 330 -6.49 16.42 -27.24
C ASP A 330 -5.08 17.01 -27.30
N ASP A 331 -4.82 18.09 -26.56
CA ASP A 331 -3.49 18.66 -26.40
C ASP A 331 -2.50 17.66 -25.76
N PHE A 332 -2.93 16.97 -24.68
CA PHE A 332 -2.15 15.91 -24.07
C PHE A 332 -1.78 14.82 -25.08
N SER A 333 -2.71 14.37 -25.90
CA SER A 333 -2.50 13.31 -26.90
C SER A 333 -1.47 13.73 -27.96
N VAL A 334 -1.49 15.01 -28.37
CA VAL A 334 -0.48 15.56 -29.28
C VAL A 334 0.91 15.53 -28.64
N ARG A 335 1.05 16.01 -27.41
CA ARG A 335 2.32 15.98 -26.66
C ARG A 335 2.80 14.56 -26.38
N LEU A 336 1.88 13.65 -26.09
CA LEU A 336 2.16 12.24 -25.82
C LEU A 336 2.79 11.54 -27.04
N SER A 337 2.38 11.89 -28.26
CA SER A 337 2.98 11.34 -29.49
C SER A 337 4.48 11.62 -29.60
N THR A 338 4.93 12.78 -29.12
CA THR A 338 6.37 13.09 -29.03
C THR A 338 7.05 12.27 -27.92
N PHE A 339 6.36 12.05 -26.81
CA PHE A 339 6.88 11.24 -25.74
C PHE A 339 7.01 9.75 -26.13
N TYR A 340 6.12 9.25 -26.98
CA TYR A 340 6.21 7.88 -27.51
C TYR A 340 7.55 7.62 -28.21
N ARG A 341 8.08 8.59 -28.97
CA ARG A 341 9.40 8.47 -29.60
C ARG A 341 10.50 8.26 -28.59
N ARG A 342 10.43 8.90 -27.41
CA ARG A 342 11.38 8.71 -26.32
C ARG A 342 11.26 7.31 -25.72
N LEU A 343 10.04 6.84 -25.49
CA LEU A 343 9.78 5.48 -24.99
C LEU A 343 10.31 4.42 -25.97
N ASP A 344 10.09 4.61 -27.28
CA ASP A 344 10.57 3.71 -28.33
C ASP A 344 12.11 3.65 -28.36
N LEU A 345 12.81 4.82 -28.22
CA LEU A 345 14.26 4.88 -28.13
C LEU A 345 14.83 4.20 -26.88
N LEU A 346 14.06 4.18 -25.80
CA LEU A 346 14.43 3.52 -24.54
C LEU A 346 13.99 2.05 -24.50
N GLY A 347 13.46 1.50 -25.60
CA GLY A 347 13.01 0.13 -25.68
C GLY A 347 11.81 -0.19 -24.78
N VAL A 348 11.00 0.80 -24.44
CA VAL A 348 9.82 0.65 -23.59
C VAL A 348 8.64 0.13 -24.43
N HIS A 349 8.10 -1.00 -24.02
CA HIS A 349 6.89 -1.53 -24.64
C HIS A 349 5.68 -0.75 -24.12
N ARG A 350 4.81 -0.32 -25.00
CA ARG A 350 3.58 0.38 -24.62
C ARG A 350 2.36 -0.28 -25.24
N LYS A 351 1.23 -0.11 -24.61
CA LYS A 351 -0.05 -0.53 -25.19
C LYS A 351 -0.37 0.38 -26.39
N SER A 352 -0.76 -0.20 -27.52
CA SER A 352 -1.40 0.55 -28.60
C SER A 352 -2.82 0.93 -28.17
N GLU A 353 -3.19 2.15 -28.37
CA GLU A 353 -4.55 2.64 -28.15
C GLU A 353 -5.38 2.62 -29.41
#